data_7cd66c71f61aef0e1875bbfaa0cacf5e
#
_entry.id   7cd66c71f61aef0e1875bbfaa0cacf5e
#
_cell.length_a   1.000
_cell.length_b   1.000
_cell.length_c   1.000
_cell.angle_alpha   90.00
_cell.angle_beta   90.00
_cell.angle_gamma   90.00
#
_symmetry.space_group_name_H-M   'P 1'
#
loop_
_entity.id
_entity.type
_entity.pdbx_description
1 polymer ?
#
loop_
_entity_poly.entity_id
_entity_poly.type
_entity_poly.pdbx_seq_one_letter_code
_entity_poly.pdbx_strand_id
1 'polypeptide(L)'
;VYKRQLQWIETLINREKIKCDFNRSGRYHAAHTPQHYEAIARDAEQLHNKEGIEAYCISKADQRKELGSNVYFGGVVFPRHASVNPGLYHRGLLNRAIEAGVHITGNCYVSGLRRDKERFILSTSKGAVSAGDVIIATNGYTTNLTPWLQRRVIPIGSYVIATEELPTELVDTLFPTDRIASDTCKVVYYYRTSPDRKQILFGGRVSARETNPLISGPALYEDMCRIFPELAGFKVSHSWSGTVAYTFDELAHTGLYDGVHYAMGYCGSGVSMASYLGMKMGQKVLGQKDGQTAFDDLKFPTRPFYKGNPWFLPATVAWYRWQDRRQYETATKGSMS
;
A
#
# COMPACT_ATOMS: atom_id res chain seq x y z
N VAL A 1 7.67 -11.60 -8.86
CA VAL A 1 6.24 -11.30 -8.59
C VAL A 1 5.91 -9.84 -8.86
N TYR A 2 6.67 -8.87 -8.35
CA TYR A 2 6.38 -7.43 -8.56
C TYR A 2 6.23 -7.03 -10.04
N LYS A 3 7.06 -7.55 -10.95
CA LYS A 3 6.95 -7.29 -12.38
C LYS A 3 5.64 -7.83 -12.98
N ARG A 4 5.23 -9.03 -12.56
CA ARG A 4 4.01 -9.69 -13.06
C ARG A 4 2.73 -9.01 -12.58
N GLN A 5 2.69 -8.56 -11.32
CA GLN A 5 1.50 -7.90 -10.77
C GLN A 5 1.22 -6.54 -11.42
N LEU A 6 2.26 -5.73 -11.69
CA LEU A 6 2.09 -4.43 -12.37
C LEU A 6 1.61 -4.61 -13.82
N GLN A 7 2.17 -5.59 -14.52
CA GLN A 7 1.72 -5.93 -15.87
C GLN A 7 0.30 -6.49 -15.87
N TRP A 8 -0.03 -7.31 -14.86
CA TRP A 8 -1.36 -7.88 -14.71
C TRP A 8 -2.43 -6.83 -14.50
N ILE A 9 -2.23 -5.89 -13.56
CA ILE A 9 -3.23 -4.85 -13.28
C ILE A 9 -3.48 -3.97 -14.51
N GLU A 10 -2.44 -3.59 -15.25
CA GLU A 10 -2.57 -2.84 -16.50
C GLU A 10 -3.33 -3.64 -17.56
N THR A 11 -2.99 -4.91 -17.73
CA THR A 11 -3.70 -5.81 -18.65
C THR A 11 -5.17 -5.94 -18.27
N LEU A 12 -5.48 -6.08 -16.99
CA LEU A 12 -6.84 -6.17 -16.48
C LEU A 12 -7.62 -4.87 -16.74
N ILE A 13 -7.05 -3.72 -16.41
CA ILE A 13 -7.65 -2.41 -16.64
C ILE A 13 -8.01 -2.22 -18.11
N ASN A 14 -7.09 -2.56 -19.02
CA ASN A 14 -7.28 -2.41 -20.46
C ASN A 14 -8.31 -3.40 -21.00
N ARG A 15 -8.23 -4.68 -20.61
CA ARG A 15 -9.15 -5.74 -21.04
C ARG A 15 -10.59 -5.45 -20.61
N GLU A 16 -10.76 -5.06 -19.35
CA GLU A 16 -12.07 -4.78 -18.75
C GLU A 16 -12.53 -3.34 -18.97
N LYS A 17 -11.72 -2.53 -19.65
CA LYS A 17 -12.01 -1.10 -19.95
C LYS A 17 -12.37 -0.29 -18.71
N ILE A 18 -11.64 -0.51 -17.61
CA ILE A 18 -11.87 0.19 -16.34
C ILE A 18 -11.29 1.60 -16.43
N LYS A 19 -12.15 2.60 -16.35
CA LYS A 19 -11.75 4.02 -16.30
C LYS A 19 -11.34 4.37 -14.87
N CYS A 20 -10.03 4.41 -14.59
CA CYS A 20 -9.50 4.60 -13.24
C CYS A 20 -8.23 5.48 -13.20
N ASP A 21 -8.07 6.38 -14.16
CA ASP A 21 -6.93 7.30 -14.21
C ASP A 21 -5.59 6.59 -14.09
N PHE A 22 -5.46 5.45 -14.78
CA PHE A 22 -4.20 4.70 -14.79
C PHE A 22 -3.13 5.50 -15.54
N ASN A 23 -2.04 5.83 -14.85
CA ASN A 23 -0.93 6.61 -15.40
C ASN A 23 0.41 5.92 -15.10
N ARG A 24 1.17 5.61 -16.16
CA ARG A 24 2.51 5.04 -16.07
C ARG A 24 3.59 6.15 -16.05
N SER A 25 3.50 7.02 -15.06
CA SER A 25 4.47 8.11 -14.87
C SER A 25 5.77 7.67 -14.18
N GLY A 26 5.78 6.47 -13.62
CA GLY A 26 6.89 5.96 -12.82
C GLY A 26 6.81 6.35 -11.35
N ARG A 27 7.83 5.94 -10.58
CA ARG A 27 7.97 6.25 -9.16
C ARG A 27 9.35 6.81 -8.88
N TYR A 28 9.43 7.90 -8.15
CA TYR A 28 10.64 8.40 -7.52
C TYR A 28 10.70 7.94 -6.06
N HIS A 29 11.77 7.22 -5.68
CA HIS A 29 12.01 6.80 -4.30
C HIS A 29 13.14 7.64 -3.72
N ALA A 30 12.79 8.63 -2.90
CA ALA A 30 13.68 9.65 -2.38
C ALA A 30 14.47 9.15 -1.17
N ALA A 31 15.75 9.41 -1.15
CA ALA A 31 16.63 9.02 -0.05
C ALA A 31 16.61 10.05 1.08
N HIS A 32 16.27 9.61 2.29
CA HIS A 32 16.21 10.42 3.50
C HIS A 32 17.57 10.86 4.03
N THR A 33 18.63 10.07 3.75
CA THR A 33 20.01 10.36 4.11
C THR A 33 20.96 9.93 2.98
N PRO A 34 22.25 10.39 2.97
CA PRO A 34 23.25 9.91 2.02
C PRO A 34 23.44 8.39 2.08
N GLN A 35 23.44 7.80 3.28
CA GLN A 35 23.59 6.35 3.47
C GLN A 35 22.40 5.59 2.85
N HIS A 36 21.18 6.14 2.98
CA HIS A 36 20.00 5.57 2.32
C HIS A 36 20.11 5.68 0.80
N TYR A 37 20.65 6.78 0.28
CA TYR A 37 20.90 6.92 -1.16
C TYR A 37 21.81 5.81 -1.69
N GLU A 38 22.96 5.58 -1.03
CA GLU A 38 23.88 4.52 -1.40
C GLU A 38 23.24 3.12 -1.30
N ALA A 39 22.42 2.89 -0.28
CA ALA A 39 21.72 1.62 -0.11
C ALA A 39 20.71 1.35 -1.25
N ILE A 40 19.82 2.31 -1.53
CA ILE A 40 18.82 2.13 -2.60
C ILE A 40 19.45 2.12 -4.00
N ALA A 41 20.60 2.77 -4.20
CA ALA A 41 21.35 2.71 -5.46
C ALA A 41 21.90 1.30 -5.69
N ARG A 42 22.53 0.69 -4.67
CA ARG A 42 22.99 -0.72 -4.75
C ARG A 42 21.83 -1.68 -4.98
N ASP A 43 20.72 -1.48 -4.30
CA ASP A 43 19.52 -2.32 -4.47
C ASP A 43 18.96 -2.20 -5.89
N ALA A 44 18.90 -0.99 -6.44
CA ALA A 44 18.46 -0.75 -7.81
C ALA A 44 19.36 -1.45 -8.84
N GLU A 45 20.68 -1.40 -8.66
CA GLU A 45 21.64 -2.10 -9.49
C GLU A 45 21.46 -3.64 -9.42
N GLN A 46 21.29 -4.16 -8.21
CA GLN A 46 21.04 -5.60 -8.03
C GLN A 46 19.71 -6.04 -8.67
N LEU A 47 18.64 -5.25 -8.54
CA LEU A 47 17.36 -5.52 -9.18
C LEU A 47 17.48 -5.48 -10.71
N HIS A 48 18.26 -4.54 -11.24
CA HIS A 48 18.54 -4.48 -12.68
C HIS A 48 19.27 -5.74 -13.14
N ASN A 49 20.37 -6.09 -12.49
CA ASN A 49 21.25 -7.20 -12.90
C ASN A 49 20.58 -8.58 -12.73
N LYS A 50 19.84 -8.80 -11.63
CA LYS A 50 19.23 -10.10 -11.33
C LYS A 50 17.86 -10.31 -11.95
N GLU A 51 17.06 -9.24 -12.00
CA GLU A 51 15.63 -9.32 -12.34
C GLU A 51 15.28 -8.58 -13.64
N GLY A 52 16.24 -7.86 -14.24
CA GLY A 52 15.99 -6.99 -15.40
C GLY A 52 14.98 -5.88 -15.10
N ILE A 53 14.94 -5.40 -13.85
CA ILE A 53 14.08 -4.29 -13.45
C ILE A 53 14.77 -2.99 -13.84
N GLU A 54 14.10 -2.18 -14.65
CA GLU A 54 14.59 -0.87 -15.05
C GLU A 54 14.51 0.08 -13.86
N ALA A 55 15.65 0.64 -13.48
CA ALA A 55 15.78 1.65 -12.44
C ALA A 55 17.03 2.50 -12.69
N TYR A 56 17.00 3.77 -12.32
CA TYR A 56 18.17 4.66 -12.42
C TYR A 56 18.24 5.64 -11.27
N CYS A 57 19.46 6.02 -10.89
CA CYS A 57 19.72 6.91 -9.78
C CYS A 57 19.64 8.37 -10.20
N ILE A 58 19.12 9.19 -9.29
CA ILE A 58 19.09 10.65 -9.41
C ILE A 58 19.94 11.23 -8.27
N SER A 59 20.94 12.05 -8.60
CA SER A 59 21.79 12.68 -7.61
C SER A 59 21.02 13.75 -6.79
N LYS A 60 21.57 14.15 -5.65
CA LYS A 60 21.04 15.28 -4.86
C LYS A 60 20.98 16.57 -5.68
N ALA A 61 21.94 16.80 -6.55
CA ALA A 61 22.01 18.00 -7.41
C ALA A 61 20.87 18.03 -8.43
N ASP A 62 20.46 16.85 -8.93
CA ASP A 62 19.42 16.72 -9.95
C ASP A 62 18.02 16.41 -9.39
N GLN A 63 17.88 16.18 -8.08
CA GLN A 63 16.61 15.71 -7.49
C GLN A 63 15.42 16.62 -7.76
N ARG A 64 15.63 17.94 -7.89
CA ARG A 64 14.54 18.90 -8.20
C ARG A 64 13.95 18.71 -9.60
N LYS A 65 14.61 17.97 -10.49
CA LYS A 65 14.04 17.55 -11.77
C LYS A 65 12.96 16.47 -11.62
N GLU A 66 12.96 15.76 -10.48
CA GLU A 66 12.00 14.71 -10.17
C GLU A 66 11.00 15.13 -9.09
N LEU A 67 11.46 15.91 -8.09
CA LEU A 67 10.67 16.30 -6.94
C LEU A 67 11.15 17.67 -6.40
N GLY A 68 10.27 18.62 -6.31
CA GLY A 68 10.53 19.99 -5.86
C GLY A 68 10.72 20.13 -4.35
N SER A 69 11.56 19.29 -3.77
CA SER A 69 11.88 19.31 -2.34
C SER A 69 13.39 19.31 -2.11
N ASN A 70 13.85 19.97 -1.05
CA ASN A 70 15.26 20.03 -0.66
C ASN A 70 15.63 19.09 0.50
N VAL A 71 14.65 18.39 1.08
CA VAL A 71 14.88 17.57 2.29
C VAL A 71 15.55 16.22 2.00
N TYR A 72 15.65 15.83 0.73
CA TYR A 72 16.19 14.53 0.33
C TYR A 72 17.64 14.62 -0.20
N PHE A 73 18.27 13.48 -0.32
CA PHE A 73 19.68 13.33 -0.75
C PHE A 73 19.78 12.57 -2.09
N GLY A 74 18.88 12.87 -3.03
CA GLY A 74 18.74 12.14 -4.27
C GLY A 74 17.76 10.98 -4.13
N GLY A 75 17.79 10.04 -5.05
CA GLY A 75 16.85 8.90 -5.04
C GLY A 75 17.01 7.99 -6.23
N VAL A 76 16.04 7.06 -6.39
CA VAL A 76 16.00 6.11 -7.50
C VAL A 76 14.63 6.25 -8.20
N VAL A 77 14.66 6.28 -9.53
CA VAL A 77 13.47 6.25 -10.37
C VAL A 77 13.22 4.83 -10.87
N PHE A 78 11.97 4.38 -10.72
CA PHE A 78 11.43 3.15 -11.30
C PHE A 78 10.42 3.53 -12.40
N PRO A 79 10.84 3.61 -13.68
CA PRO A 79 10.02 4.19 -14.74
C PRO A 79 8.79 3.36 -15.09
N ARG A 80 8.79 2.06 -14.78
CA ARG A 80 7.68 1.15 -15.07
C ARG A 80 6.62 1.10 -13.98
N HIS A 81 6.77 1.85 -12.88
CA HIS A 81 5.72 1.97 -11.89
C HIS A 81 4.59 2.87 -12.43
N ALA A 82 3.41 2.73 -11.83
CA ALA A 82 2.22 3.45 -12.28
C ALA A 82 1.40 3.90 -11.08
N SER A 83 0.55 4.87 -11.31
CA SER A 83 -0.50 5.30 -10.41
C SER A 83 -1.89 4.93 -10.93
N VAL A 84 -2.86 4.89 -10.04
CA VAL A 84 -4.26 4.63 -10.34
C VAL A 84 -5.15 5.38 -9.35
N ASN A 85 -6.35 5.74 -9.73
CA ASN A 85 -7.38 6.14 -8.79
C ASN A 85 -7.99 4.89 -8.16
N PRO A 86 -7.68 4.57 -6.89
CA PRO A 86 -8.09 3.29 -6.29
C PRO A 86 -9.61 3.18 -6.11
N GLY A 87 -10.30 4.32 -5.91
CA GLY A 87 -11.76 4.35 -5.79
C GLY A 87 -12.45 4.00 -7.12
N LEU A 88 -12.01 4.61 -8.22
CA LEU A 88 -12.52 4.31 -9.56
C LEU A 88 -12.15 2.88 -9.98
N TYR A 89 -10.93 2.43 -9.65
CA TYR A 89 -10.50 1.06 -9.93
C TYR A 89 -11.36 0.04 -9.20
N HIS A 90 -11.60 0.24 -7.90
CA HIS A 90 -12.48 -0.63 -7.11
C HIS A 90 -13.90 -0.65 -7.67
N ARG A 91 -14.47 0.51 -8.02
CA ARG A 91 -15.81 0.59 -8.63
C ARG A 91 -15.85 -0.16 -9.96
N GLY A 92 -14.81 -0.02 -10.78
CA GLY A 92 -14.72 -0.75 -12.05
C GLY A 92 -14.70 -2.27 -11.86
N LEU A 93 -13.91 -2.79 -10.91
CA LEU A 93 -13.89 -4.20 -10.56
C LEU A 93 -15.23 -4.69 -10.02
N LEU A 94 -15.88 -3.91 -9.17
CA LEU A 94 -17.19 -4.21 -8.62
C LEU A 94 -18.23 -4.37 -9.74
N ASN A 95 -18.25 -3.43 -10.69
CA ASN A 95 -19.17 -3.49 -11.84
C ASN A 95 -18.91 -4.74 -12.69
N ARG A 96 -17.65 -5.04 -12.97
CA ARG A 96 -17.31 -6.27 -13.73
C ARG A 96 -17.73 -7.56 -13.00
N ALA A 97 -17.60 -7.61 -11.68
CA ALA A 97 -18.05 -8.74 -10.88
C ALA A 97 -19.60 -8.90 -10.95
N ILE A 98 -20.34 -7.81 -10.83
CA ILE A 98 -21.80 -7.80 -10.94
C ILE A 98 -22.23 -8.28 -12.34
N GLU A 99 -21.63 -7.75 -13.40
CA GLU A 99 -21.92 -8.13 -14.78
C GLU A 99 -21.59 -9.61 -15.07
N ALA A 100 -20.60 -10.15 -14.35
CA ALA A 100 -20.28 -11.59 -14.39
C ALA A 100 -21.24 -12.45 -13.54
N GLY A 101 -22.26 -11.87 -12.94
CA GLY A 101 -23.29 -12.60 -12.17
C GLY A 101 -22.91 -12.84 -10.70
N VAL A 102 -21.90 -12.16 -10.16
CA VAL A 102 -21.54 -12.29 -8.75
C VAL A 102 -22.57 -11.58 -7.89
N HIS A 103 -23.15 -12.29 -6.90
CA HIS A 103 -24.01 -11.70 -5.90
C HIS A 103 -23.19 -10.98 -4.83
N ILE A 104 -23.39 -9.68 -4.70
CA ILE A 104 -22.67 -8.85 -3.73
C ILE A 104 -23.63 -8.32 -2.69
N THR A 105 -23.35 -8.58 -1.43
CA THR A 105 -24.17 -8.16 -0.31
C THR A 105 -23.39 -7.24 0.62
N GLY A 106 -23.65 -5.95 0.54
CA GLY A 106 -23.10 -4.95 1.46
C GLY A 106 -23.80 -4.96 2.83
N ASN A 107 -23.12 -4.37 3.84
CA ASN A 107 -23.66 -4.32 5.21
C ASN A 107 -24.11 -5.69 5.74
N CYS A 108 -23.31 -6.72 5.45
CA CYS A 108 -23.56 -8.10 5.79
C CYS A 108 -22.38 -8.65 6.61
N TYR A 109 -22.44 -8.45 7.92
CA TYR A 109 -21.39 -8.90 8.82
C TYR A 109 -21.45 -10.42 8.98
N VAL A 110 -20.31 -11.11 8.80
CA VAL A 110 -20.18 -12.55 9.03
C VAL A 110 -19.70 -12.75 10.48
N SER A 111 -20.57 -13.31 11.29
CA SER A 111 -20.34 -13.54 12.73
C SER A 111 -19.90 -14.95 13.08
N GLY A 112 -20.08 -15.91 12.17
CA GLY A 112 -19.71 -17.30 12.38
C GLY A 112 -19.34 -18.01 11.10
N LEU A 113 -18.37 -18.93 11.21
CA LEU A 113 -17.93 -19.81 10.15
C LEU A 113 -17.73 -21.19 10.75
N ARG A 114 -18.47 -22.17 10.27
CA ARG A 114 -18.34 -23.55 10.70
C ARG A 114 -18.37 -24.50 9.52
N ARG A 115 -17.70 -25.62 9.64
CA ARG A 115 -17.81 -26.71 8.67
C ARG A 115 -19.01 -27.59 9.02
N ASP A 116 -19.74 -27.99 7.99
CA ASP A 116 -20.87 -28.91 8.07
C ASP A 116 -20.74 -29.91 6.92
N LYS A 117 -20.16 -31.10 7.21
CA LYS A 117 -19.79 -32.13 6.23
C LYS A 117 -18.83 -31.56 5.16
N GLU A 118 -19.27 -31.57 3.90
CA GLU A 118 -18.52 -31.09 2.75
C GLU A 118 -18.70 -29.58 2.47
N ARG A 119 -19.47 -28.87 3.30
CA ARG A 119 -19.80 -27.46 3.08
C ARG A 119 -19.45 -26.60 4.29
N PHE A 120 -19.37 -25.33 4.05
CA PHE A 120 -19.24 -24.29 5.07
C PHE A 120 -20.60 -23.64 5.30
N ILE A 121 -20.92 -23.35 6.55
CA ILE A 121 -22.07 -22.53 6.96
C ILE A 121 -21.52 -21.25 7.55
N LEU A 122 -21.88 -20.14 6.91
CA LEU A 122 -21.58 -18.79 7.37
C LEU A 122 -22.82 -18.18 8.01
N SER A 123 -22.71 -17.80 9.28
CA SER A 123 -23.75 -17.00 9.97
C SER A 123 -23.51 -15.54 9.68
N THR A 124 -24.51 -14.83 9.19
CA THR A 124 -24.39 -13.41 8.85
C THR A 124 -25.49 -12.60 9.51
N SER A 125 -25.34 -11.27 9.52
CA SER A 125 -26.38 -10.35 10.01
C SER A 125 -27.66 -10.38 9.16
N LYS A 126 -27.65 -11.03 7.99
CA LYS A 126 -28.79 -11.11 7.06
C LYS A 126 -29.27 -12.55 6.84
N GLY A 127 -28.79 -13.51 7.60
CA GLY A 127 -29.17 -14.92 7.49
C GLY A 127 -27.93 -15.82 7.36
N ALA A 128 -28.15 -17.08 6.97
CA ALA A 128 -27.09 -18.06 6.82
C ALA A 128 -26.79 -18.33 5.34
N VAL A 129 -25.51 -18.54 5.03
CA VAL A 129 -25.03 -18.90 3.68
C VAL A 129 -24.36 -20.26 3.75
N SER A 130 -24.72 -21.18 2.86
CA SER A 130 -24.04 -22.45 2.66
C SER A 130 -23.15 -22.39 1.41
N ALA A 131 -21.86 -22.66 1.56
CA ALA A 131 -20.90 -22.59 0.47
C ALA A 131 -20.02 -23.86 0.41
N GLY A 132 -19.57 -24.26 -0.79
CA GLY A 132 -18.55 -25.30 -0.98
C GLY A 132 -17.18 -24.81 -0.57
N ASP A 133 -16.82 -23.61 -1.00
CA ASP A 133 -15.55 -22.97 -0.75
C ASP A 133 -15.76 -21.61 -0.07
N VAL A 134 -14.78 -21.19 0.72
CA VAL A 134 -14.74 -19.88 1.37
C VAL A 134 -13.38 -19.24 1.16
N ILE A 135 -13.39 -17.97 0.78
CA ILE A 135 -12.17 -17.15 0.64
C ILE A 135 -12.20 -16.02 1.65
N ILE A 136 -11.20 -15.93 2.51
CA ILE A 136 -10.99 -14.80 3.41
C ILE A 136 -10.07 -13.77 2.74
N ALA A 137 -10.63 -12.62 2.40
CA ALA A 137 -9.95 -11.50 1.75
C ALA A 137 -10.00 -10.21 2.62
N THR A 138 -10.11 -10.36 3.94
CA THR A 138 -10.31 -9.27 4.89
C THR A 138 -9.07 -8.45 5.17
N ASN A 139 -7.88 -8.94 4.82
CA ASN A 139 -6.59 -8.26 4.94
C ASN A 139 -6.41 -7.59 6.33
N GLY A 140 -6.23 -6.26 6.41
CA GLY A 140 -6.08 -5.50 7.66
C GLY A 140 -7.31 -5.48 8.56
N TYR A 141 -8.48 -5.86 8.04
CA TYR A 141 -9.75 -5.93 8.77
C TYR A 141 -10.09 -7.34 9.26
N THR A 142 -9.10 -8.24 9.31
CA THR A 142 -9.27 -9.61 9.82
C THR A 142 -9.56 -9.59 11.32
N THR A 143 -10.65 -10.24 11.71
CA THR A 143 -11.16 -10.29 13.09
C THR A 143 -11.04 -11.70 13.71
N ASN A 144 -11.60 -11.86 14.90
CA ASN A 144 -11.68 -13.14 15.60
C ASN A 144 -12.56 -14.19 14.93
N LEU A 145 -13.24 -13.88 13.82
CA LEU A 145 -13.90 -14.87 12.96
C LEU A 145 -12.88 -15.92 12.47
N THR A 146 -11.65 -15.49 12.20
CA THR A 146 -10.54 -16.36 11.77
C THR A 146 -9.31 -16.14 12.65
N PRO A 147 -9.27 -16.67 13.89
CA PRO A 147 -8.22 -16.41 14.87
C PRO A 147 -6.82 -16.80 14.41
N TRP A 148 -6.73 -17.86 13.58
CA TRP A 148 -5.46 -18.30 13.00
C TRP A 148 -4.87 -17.26 12.04
N LEU A 149 -5.70 -16.62 11.22
CA LEU A 149 -5.30 -15.52 10.32
C LEU A 149 -5.04 -14.23 11.11
N GLN A 150 -5.94 -13.87 12.04
CA GLN A 150 -5.84 -12.66 12.84
C GLN A 150 -4.50 -12.51 13.57
N ARG A 151 -3.98 -13.61 14.14
CA ARG A 151 -2.68 -13.61 14.84
C ARG A 151 -1.46 -13.58 13.91
N ARG A 152 -1.63 -13.46 12.60
CA ARG A 152 -0.57 -13.44 11.59
C ARG A 152 -0.46 -12.13 10.84
N VAL A 153 -1.47 -11.29 10.94
CA VAL A 153 -1.48 -9.95 10.34
C VAL A 153 -1.39 -8.87 11.41
N ILE A 154 -0.65 -7.82 11.10
CA ILE A 154 -0.46 -6.64 11.93
C ILE A 154 -1.25 -5.51 11.27
N PRO A 155 -2.44 -5.14 11.79
CA PRO A 155 -3.21 -4.04 11.26
C PRO A 155 -2.52 -2.71 11.60
N ILE A 156 -2.25 -1.89 10.60
CA ILE A 156 -1.59 -0.58 10.74
C ILE A 156 -2.43 0.47 10.06
N GLY A 157 -2.72 1.57 10.77
CA GLY A 157 -3.41 2.73 10.21
C GLY A 157 -2.54 3.45 9.18
N SER A 158 -3.12 3.73 8.03
CA SER A 158 -2.55 4.50 6.93
C SER A 158 -3.46 5.68 6.65
N TYR A 159 -2.89 6.86 6.53
CA TYR A 159 -3.62 8.14 6.46
C TYR A 159 -3.19 8.90 5.23
N VAL A 160 -4.13 9.62 4.62
CA VAL A 160 -3.87 10.48 3.47
C VAL A 160 -4.64 11.77 3.64
N ILE A 161 -4.01 12.88 3.29
CA ILE A 161 -4.65 14.19 3.10
C ILE A 161 -4.54 14.62 1.65
N ALA A 162 -5.48 15.44 1.20
CA ALA A 162 -5.41 16.15 -0.06
C ALA A 162 -5.46 17.65 0.21
N THR A 163 -4.66 18.43 -0.50
CA THR A 163 -4.72 19.89 -0.46
C THR A 163 -6.02 20.40 -1.10
N GLU A 164 -6.36 21.66 -0.91
CA GLU A 164 -7.25 22.38 -1.83
C GLU A 164 -6.62 22.49 -3.23
N GLU A 165 -7.34 22.98 -4.22
CA GLU A 165 -6.77 23.21 -5.55
C GLU A 165 -5.62 24.22 -5.47
N LEU A 166 -4.49 23.88 -6.06
CA LEU A 166 -3.24 24.64 -6.06
C LEU A 166 -3.02 25.32 -7.42
N PRO A 167 -2.27 26.43 -7.47
CA PRO A 167 -1.80 26.99 -8.73
C PRO A 167 -0.99 25.97 -9.54
N THR A 168 -1.23 25.90 -10.85
CA THR A 168 -0.59 24.94 -11.76
C THR A 168 0.93 25.05 -11.69
N GLU A 169 1.47 26.26 -11.67
CA GLU A 169 2.92 26.54 -11.62
C GLU A 169 3.56 25.98 -10.33
N LEU A 170 2.81 25.99 -9.21
CA LEU A 170 3.28 25.40 -7.96
C LEU A 170 3.31 23.88 -8.08
N VAL A 171 2.27 23.26 -8.61
CA VAL A 171 2.21 21.80 -8.81
C VAL A 171 3.32 21.37 -9.76
N ASP A 172 3.56 22.07 -10.86
CA ASP A 172 4.61 21.77 -11.82
C ASP A 172 6.02 21.93 -11.21
N THR A 173 6.19 22.88 -10.30
CA THR A 173 7.45 23.06 -9.55
C THR A 173 7.70 21.91 -8.58
N LEU A 174 6.65 21.47 -7.86
CA LEU A 174 6.79 20.42 -6.84
C LEU A 174 6.79 19.01 -7.44
N PHE A 175 6.09 18.79 -8.55
CA PHE A 175 6.00 17.49 -9.25
C PHE A 175 6.24 17.63 -10.75
N PRO A 176 7.46 17.97 -11.19
CA PRO A 176 7.76 18.26 -12.59
C PRO A 176 7.54 17.06 -13.52
N THR A 177 7.72 15.85 -13.03
CA THR A 177 7.59 14.60 -13.81
C THR A 177 6.28 13.86 -13.58
N ASP A 178 5.40 14.36 -12.70
CA ASP A 178 4.14 13.70 -12.29
C ASP A 178 4.31 12.26 -11.78
N ARG A 179 5.51 11.91 -11.31
CA ARG A 179 5.73 10.59 -10.72
C ARG A 179 5.10 10.48 -9.34
N ILE A 180 4.65 9.27 -9.01
CA ILE A 180 4.40 8.95 -7.61
C ILE A 180 5.72 9.00 -6.86
N ALA A 181 5.72 9.53 -5.65
CA ALA A 181 6.90 9.64 -4.83
C ALA A 181 6.71 8.96 -3.47
N SER A 182 7.80 8.45 -2.92
CA SER A 182 7.88 7.96 -1.56
C SER A 182 9.31 8.09 -1.05
N ASP A 183 9.51 8.04 0.24
CA ASP A 183 10.84 8.13 0.81
C ASP A 183 11.34 6.83 1.47
N THR A 184 12.58 6.86 1.95
CA THR A 184 13.25 5.76 2.64
C THR A 184 13.14 5.84 4.16
N CYS A 185 12.31 6.72 4.72
CA CYS A 185 12.05 6.75 6.15
C CYS A 185 11.41 5.44 6.61
N LYS A 186 11.69 5.02 7.83
CA LYS A 186 11.01 3.86 8.45
C LYS A 186 9.52 4.13 8.64
N VAL A 187 9.17 5.38 8.94
CA VAL A 187 7.79 5.86 8.87
C VAL A 187 7.58 6.54 7.53
N VAL A 188 7.41 5.74 6.50
CA VAL A 188 7.37 6.14 5.09
C VAL A 188 6.31 7.20 4.82
N TYR A 189 6.71 8.26 4.12
CA TYR A 189 5.79 9.18 3.45
C TYR A 189 5.66 8.80 1.96
N TYR A 190 4.46 9.00 1.42
CA TYR A 190 4.16 8.77 0.01
C TYR A 190 3.20 9.84 -0.48
N TYR A 191 3.46 10.35 -1.66
CA TYR A 191 2.72 11.49 -2.19
C TYR A 191 2.73 11.50 -3.72
N ARG A 192 1.74 12.17 -4.26
CA ARG A 192 1.58 12.39 -5.69
C ARG A 192 0.61 13.54 -5.94
N THR A 193 0.50 13.98 -7.19
CA THR A 193 -0.60 14.85 -7.63
C THR A 193 -1.92 14.07 -7.76
N SER A 194 -3.05 14.75 -7.71
CA SER A 194 -4.33 14.23 -8.21
C SER A 194 -4.24 13.97 -9.73
N PRO A 195 -5.12 13.12 -10.31
CA PRO A 195 -5.08 12.82 -11.75
C PRO A 195 -5.20 14.06 -12.66
N ASP A 196 -5.90 15.10 -12.21
CA ASP A 196 -6.06 16.37 -12.90
C ASP A 196 -4.95 17.39 -12.58
N ARG A 197 -3.95 16.99 -11.78
CA ARG A 197 -2.81 17.80 -11.33
C ARG A 197 -3.18 19.10 -10.60
N LYS A 198 -4.32 19.15 -9.93
CA LYS A 198 -4.75 20.32 -9.17
C LYS A 198 -4.47 20.24 -7.67
N GLN A 199 -4.28 19.06 -7.14
CA GLN A 199 -4.10 18.82 -5.73
C GLN A 199 -2.88 17.92 -5.48
N ILE A 200 -2.31 18.03 -4.29
CA ILE A 200 -1.30 17.08 -3.79
C ILE A 200 -1.96 16.17 -2.77
N LEU A 201 -1.83 14.85 -3.00
CA LEU A 201 -2.20 13.81 -2.07
C LEU A 201 -0.95 13.42 -1.28
N PHE A 202 -1.02 13.54 0.03
CA PHE A 202 0.10 13.25 0.92
C PHE A 202 -0.30 12.20 1.96
N GLY A 203 0.40 11.09 2.00
CA GLY A 203 0.13 9.97 2.88
C GLY A 203 1.30 9.61 3.79
N GLY A 204 0.96 9.04 4.94
CA GLY A 204 1.92 8.59 5.93
C GLY A 204 1.29 7.78 7.05
N ARG A 205 2.11 7.37 8.00
CA ARG A 205 1.69 6.64 9.19
C ARG A 205 1.76 7.52 10.42
N VAL A 206 0.65 8.15 10.79
CA VAL A 206 0.60 9.04 11.96
C VAL A 206 0.29 8.28 13.24
N SER A 207 -0.40 7.13 13.13
CA SER A 207 -0.87 6.35 14.27
C SER A 207 -0.64 4.85 14.05
N ALA A 208 -0.50 4.13 15.17
CA ALA A 208 -0.39 2.68 15.19
C ALA A 208 -1.69 1.96 14.84
N ARG A 209 -2.84 2.64 14.97
CA ARG A 209 -4.18 2.11 14.66
C ARG A 209 -4.91 3.13 13.82
N GLU A 210 -5.91 2.66 13.09
CA GLU A 210 -6.84 3.56 12.42
C GLU A 210 -7.54 4.45 13.47
N THR A 211 -7.41 5.76 13.26
CA THR A 211 -8.02 6.79 14.11
C THR A 211 -8.83 7.74 13.23
N ASN A 212 -9.62 8.60 13.86
CA ASN A 212 -10.37 9.61 13.12
C ASN A 212 -9.42 10.46 12.24
N PRO A 213 -9.62 10.52 10.92
CA PRO A 213 -8.81 11.31 10.00
C PRO A 213 -8.71 12.80 10.37
N LEU A 214 -9.72 13.36 11.04
CA LEU A 214 -9.70 14.73 11.53
C LEU A 214 -8.65 14.95 12.62
N ILE A 215 -8.29 13.90 13.37
CA ILE A 215 -7.23 13.95 14.40
C ILE A 215 -5.85 13.80 13.78
N SER A 216 -5.72 12.92 12.79
CA SER A 216 -4.44 12.63 12.13
C SER A 216 -4.06 13.64 11.03
N GLY A 217 -5.05 14.32 10.43
CA GLY A 217 -4.85 15.29 9.37
C GLY A 217 -3.85 16.42 9.70
N PRO A 218 -3.97 17.10 10.84
CA PRO A 218 -3.04 18.16 11.24
C PRO A 218 -1.58 17.72 11.30
N ALA A 219 -1.30 16.54 11.87
CA ALA A 219 0.07 16.00 11.93
C ALA A 219 0.63 15.65 10.55
N LEU A 220 -0.21 15.12 9.64
CA LEU A 220 0.21 14.91 8.25
C LEU A 220 0.45 16.23 7.51
N TYR A 221 -0.34 17.25 7.78
CA TYR A 221 -0.14 18.58 7.21
C TYR A 221 1.19 19.20 7.64
N GLU A 222 1.56 19.09 8.91
CA GLU A 222 2.87 19.53 9.42
C GLU A 222 4.02 18.78 8.71
N ASP A 223 3.90 17.46 8.56
CA ASP A 223 4.89 16.64 7.85
C ASP A 223 4.97 17.02 6.35
N MET A 224 3.83 17.30 5.72
CA MET A 224 3.77 17.77 4.33
C MET A 224 4.47 19.12 4.17
N CYS A 225 4.20 20.10 5.04
CA CYS A 225 4.84 21.42 4.99
C CYS A 225 6.34 21.35 5.32
N ARG A 226 6.79 20.37 6.11
CA ARG A 226 8.23 20.13 6.33
C ARG A 226 8.92 19.65 5.06
N ILE A 227 8.25 18.84 4.24
CA ILE A 227 8.81 18.31 2.97
C ILE A 227 8.64 19.32 1.84
N PHE A 228 7.54 20.05 1.82
CA PHE A 228 7.18 21.08 0.85
C PHE A 228 6.78 22.37 1.56
N PRO A 229 7.73 23.21 1.97
CA PRO A 229 7.44 24.46 2.68
C PRO A 229 6.51 25.41 1.91
N GLU A 230 6.52 25.31 0.60
CA GLU A 230 5.69 26.10 -0.32
C GLU A 230 4.18 25.81 -0.14
N LEU A 231 3.82 24.70 0.49
CA LEU A 231 2.43 24.33 0.80
C LEU A 231 1.92 24.92 2.11
N ALA A 232 2.78 25.61 2.88
CA ALA A 232 2.34 26.29 4.08
C ALA A 232 1.31 27.37 3.78
N GLY A 233 0.15 27.29 4.47
CA GLY A 233 -0.97 28.24 4.27
C GLY A 233 -2.07 27.70 3.36
N PHE A 234 -1.83 26.70 2.52
CA PHE A 234 -2.90 26.04 1.78
C PHE A 234 -3.70 25.10 2.69
N LYS A 235 -5.00 24.98 2.43
CA LYS A 235 -5.91 24.18 3.25
C LYS A 235 -5.89 22.70 2.84
N VAL A 236 -6.19 21.85 3.81
CA VAL A 236 -6.52 20.44 3.56
C VAL A 236 -7.99 20.35 3.19
N SER A 237 -8.29 19.89 1.98
CA SER A 237 -9.66 19.71 1.48
C SER A 237 -10.27 18.38 1.95
N HIS A 238 -9.48 17.31 1.98
CA HIS A 238 -9.91 15.96 2.35
C HIS A 238 -8.88 15.28 3.25
N SER A 239 -9.39 14.47 4.17
CA SER A 239 -8.57 13.59 5.00
C SER A 239 -9.29 12.26 5.16
N TRP A 240 -8.57 11.15 4.94
CA TRP A 240 -9.11 9.80 5.10
C TRP A 240 -8.06 8.82 5.62
N SER A 241 -8.53 7.68 6.07
CA SER A 241 -7.68 6.61 6.57
C SER A 241 -8.15 5.24 6.09
N GLY A 242 -7.30 4.26 6.27
CA GLY A 242 -7.60 2.86 6.07
C GLY A 242 -6.61 1.98 6.80
N THR A 243 -6.95 0.71 6.98
CA THR A 243 -6.09 -0.25 7.64
C THR A 243 -5.38 -1.12 6.62
N VAL A 244 -4.06 -1.08 6.61
CA VAL A 244 -3.21 -2.01 5.86
C VAL A 244 -2.79 -3.18 6.75
N ALA A 245 -2.56 -4.35 6.16
CA ALA A 245 -2.00 -5.50 6.87
C ALA A 245 -0.52 -5.63 6.56
N TYR A 246 0.29 -5.66 7.60
CA TYR A 246 1.66 -6.15 7.57
C TYR A 246 1.72 -7.59 8.10
N THR A 247 2.79 -8.28 7.76
CA THR A 247 3.14 -9.61 8.26
C THR A 247 4.46 -9.54 8.98
N PHE A 248 4.82 -10.57 9.74
CA PHE A 248 6.08 -10.58 10.50
C PHE A 248 7.33 -10.83 9.65
N ASP A 249 7.16 -11.18 8.39
CA ASP A 249 8.21 -11.39 7.37
C ASP A 249 8.09 -10.41 6.19
N GLU A 250 7.14 -9.48 6.26
CA GLU A 250 6.89 -8.46 5.23
C GLU A 250 6.52 -9.04 3.85
N LEU A 251 6.05 -10.29 3.80
CA LEU A 251 5.61 -10.96 2.58
C LEU A 251 4.09 -11.12 2.55
N ALA A 252 3.52 -11.14 1.35
CA ALA A 252 2.13 -11.54 1.17
C ALA A 252 1.99 -13.06 1.34
N HIS A 253 0.86 -13.49 1.88
CA HIS A 253 0.56 -14.90 2.09
C HIS A 253 -0.74 -15.32 1.43
N THR A 254 -0.69 -16.46 0.76
CA THR A 254 -1.86 -17.16 0.22
C THR A 254 -1.83 -18.61 0.66
N GLY A 255 -2.99 -19.23 0.78
CA GLY A 255 -3.02 -20.64 1.13
C GLY A 255 -4.41 -21.14 1.48
N LEU A 256 -4.40 -22.33 2.08
CA LEU A 256 -5.55 -23.04 2.60
C LEU A 256 -5.31 -23.36 4.06
N TYR A 257 -6.21 -22.99 4.93
CA TYR A 257 -6.17 -23.33 6.35
C TYR A 257 -7.56 -23.78 6.81
N ASP A 258 -7.66 -24.99 7.34
CA ASP A 258 -8.90 -25.64 7.75
C ASP A 258 -9.98 -25.63 6.65
N GLY A 259 -9.56 -25.83 5.40
CA GLY A 259 -10.41 -25.82 4.23
C GLY A 259 -10.81 -24.41 3.73
N VAL A 260 -10.37 -23.35 4.40
CA VAL A 260 -10.67 -21.96 4.04
C VAL A 260 -9.50 -21.34 3.30
N HIS A 261 -9.76 -20.83 2.12
CA HIS A 261 -8.76 -20.12 1.32
C HIS A 261 -8.52 -18.72 1.88
N TYR A 262 -7.29 -18.22 1.74
CA TYR A 262 -6.95 -16.85 2.14
C TYR A 262 -5.90 -16.21 1.22
N ALA A 263 -5.96 -14.89 1.10
CA ALA A 263 -4.93 -14.04 0.49
C ALA A 263 -4.86 -12.71 1.26
N MET A 264 -3.72 -12.39 1.87
CA MET A 264 -3.58 -11.22 2.73
C MET A 264 -2.12 -10.84 3.03
N GLY A 265 -1.93 -9.74 3.78
CA GLY A 265 -0.62 -9.31 4.24
C GLY A 265 0.20 -8.62 3.16
N TYR A 266 -0.39 -7.72 2.40
CA TYR A 266 0.25 -7.08 1.23
C TYR A 266 1.28 -6.00 1.59
N CYS A 267 1.50 -5.68 2.84
CA CYS A 267 2.55 -4.80 3.37
C CYS A 267 2.67 -3.44 2.63
N GLY A 268 1.54 -2.81 2.29
CA GLY A 268 1.47 -1.54 1.57
C GLY A 268 1.36 -1.64 0.05
N SER A 269 1.60 -2.82 -0.56
CA SER A 269 1.48 -3.03 -2.01
C SER A 269 0.11 -3.57 -2.47
N GLY A 270 -0.95 -3.27 -1.70
CA GLY A 270 -2.26 -3.93 -1.79
C GLY A 270 -2.98 -3.78 -3.12
N VAL A 271 -2.94 -2.63 -3.78
CA VAL A 271 -3.73 -2.39 -4.99
C VAL A 271 -3.41 -3.40 -6.09
N SER A 272 -2.14 -3.56 -6.43
CA SER A 272 -1.71 -4.50 -7.47
C SER A 272 -1.66 -5.95 -6.96
N MET A 273 -1.19 -6.17 -5.72
CA MET A 273 -1.07 -7.51 -5.14
C MET A 273 -2.43 -8.17 -4.91
N ALA A 274 -3.42 -7.46 -4.37
CA ALA A 274 -4.75 -8.01 -4.15
C ALA A 274 -5.43 -8.40 -5.47
N SER A 275 -5.25 -7.58 -6.51
CA SER A 275 -5.79 -7.89 -7.85
C SER A 275 -5.16 -9.16 -8.43
N TYR A 276 -3.83 -9.28 -8.39
CA TYR A 276 -3.11 -10.44 -8.89
C TYR A 276 -3.40 -11.70 -8.07
N LEU A 277 -3.32 -11.62 -6.75
CA LEU A 277 -3.56 -12.76 -5.87
C LEU A 277 -5.03 -13.15 -5.79
N GLY A 278 -5.95 -12.20 -5.97
CA GLY A 278 -7.39 -12.48 -6.12
C GLY A 278 -7.67 -13.34 -7.35
N MET A 279 -7.08 -13.01 -8.50
CA MET A 279 -7.15 -13.85 -9.70
C MET A 279 -6.56 -15.24 -9.44
N LYS A 280 -5.38 -15.32 -8.83
CA LYS A 280 -4.74 -16.59 -8.47
C LYS A 280 -5.59 -17.44 -7.52
N MET A 281 -6.24 -16.80 -6.57
CA MET A 281 -7.14 -17.46 -5.64
C MET A 281 -8.38 -18.04 -6.34
N GLY A 282 -8.99 -17.29 -7.26
CA GLY A 282 -10.07 -17.80 -8.10
C GLY A 282 -9.66 -19.03 -8.91
N GLN A 283 -8.47 -18.99 -9.51
CA GLN A 283 -7.90 -20.13 -10.24
C GLN A 283 -7.67 -21.35 -9.35
N LYS A 284 -7.24 -21.15 -8.10
CA LYS A 284 -7.06 -22.25 -7.11
C LYS A 284 -8.37 -22.92 -6.75
N VAL A 285 -9.39 -22.12 -6.43
CA VAL A 285 -10.73 -22.64 -6.11
C VAL A 285 -11.31 -23.44 -7.28
N LEU A 286 -11.01 -23.05 -8.50
CA LEU A 286 -11.40 -23.77 -9.72
C LEU A 286 -10.49 -24.97 -10.05
N GLY A 287 -9.49 -25.29 -9.21
CA GLY A 287 -8.56 -26.40 -9.44
C GLY A 287 -7.59 -26.20 -10.62
N GLN A 288 -7.42 -24.96 -11.09
CA GLN A 288 -6.53 -24.64 -12.22
C GLN A 288 -5.06 -24.61 -11.76
N LYS A 289 -4.18 -25.24 -12.52
CA LYS A 289 -2.72 -25.26 -12.24
C LYS A 289 -2.11 -23.87 -12.21
N ASP A 290 -2.62 -22.96 -13.02
CA ASP A 290 -2.16 -21.57 -13.09
C ASP A 290 -2.43 -20.76 -11.79
N GLY A 291 -3.23 -21.29 -10.86
CA GLY A 291 -3.47 -20.69 -9.56
C GLY A 291 -2.26 -20.67 -8.64
N GLN A 292 -1.24 -21.48 -8.92
CA GLN A 292 -0.03 -21.53 -8.10
C GLN A 292 0.79 -20.24 -8.14
N THR A 293 1.38 -19.90 -6.99
CA THR A 293 2.22 -18.71 -6.82
C THR A 293 3.45 -19.02 -5.96
N ALA A 294 4.45 -18.14 -6.01
CA ALA A 294 5.62 -18.26 -5.14
C ALA A 294 5.31 -17.99 -3.65
N PHE A 295 4.07 -17.65 -3.30
CA PHE A 295 3.64 -17.39 -1.92
C PHE A 295 2.92 -18.58 -1.27
N ASP A 296 2.67 -19.66 -2.00
CA ASP A 296 1.80 -20.76 -1.54
C ASP A 296 2.40 -21.58 -0.41
N ASP A 297 3.71 -21.84 -0.50
CA ASP A 297 4.43 -22.71 0.44
C ASP A 297 5.18 -21.91 1.51
N LEU A 298 4.92 -20.60 1.59
CA LEU A 298 5.55 -19.77 2.60
C LEU A 298 4.93 -20.01 3.96
N LYS A 299 5.80 -20.28 4.95
CA LYS A 299 5.36 -20.36 6.34
C LYS A 299 4.82 -19.00 6.76
N PHE A 300 3.53 -18.94 7.11
CA PHE A 300 2.91 -17.72 7.59
C PHE A 300 3.23 -17.50 9.09
N PRO A 301 4.18 -16.63 9.43
CA PRO A 301 4.70 -16.53 10.79
C PRO A 301 3.73 -15.80 11.73
N THR A 302 3.90 -16.10 13.02
CA THR A 302 3.30 -15.34 14.12
C THR A 302 4.32 -15.18 15.24
N ARG A 303 3.99 -14.45 16.31
CA ARG A 303 4.84 -14.28 17.48
C ARG A 303 4.11 -14.76 18.75
N PRO A 304 4.84 -15.25 19.76
CA PRO A 304 4.25 -15.56 21.06
C PRO A 304 3.45 -14.39 21.61
N PHE A 305 2.34 -14.69 22.26
CA PHE A 305 1.41 -13.72 22.87
C PHE A 305 0.73 -12.73 21.92
N TYR A 306 1.01 -12.75 20.61
CA TYR A 306 0.33 -11.92 19.63
C TYR A 306 -1.01 -12.57 19.22
N LYS A 307 -2.10 -11.83 19.43
CA LYS A 307 -3.49 -12.27 19.14
C LYS A 307 -4.23 -11.31 18.18
N GLY A 308 -3.48 -10.57 17.32
CA GLY A 308 -4.06 -9.62 16.36
C GLY A 308 -4.17 -8.17 16.88
N ASN A 309 -3.85 -7.92 18.14
CA ASN A 309 -3.73 -6.56 18.66
C ASN A 309 -2.25 -6.14 18.73
N PRO A 310 -1.79 -5.18 17.88
CA PRO A 310 -0.40 -4.79 17.83
C PRO A 310 -0.05 -3.80 18.96
N TRP A 311 -0.12 -4.24 20.21
CA TRP A 311 0.15 -3.47 21.43
C TRP A 311 1.55 -2.83 21.45
N PHE A 312 2.52 -3.45 20.78
CA PHE A 312 3.90 -2.97 20.65
C PHE A 312 4.06 -1.83 19.64
N LEU A 313 3.12 -1.63 18.74
CA LEU A 313 3.25 -0.75 17.57
C LEU A 313 3.42 0.73 17.94
N PRO A 314 2.75 1.30 18.97
CA PRO A 314 2.99 2.69 19.37
C PRO A 314 4.45 2.97 19.75
N ALA A 315 5.05 2.09 20.54
CA ALA A 315 6.46 2.21 20.93
C ALA A 315 7.40 2.03 19.71
N THR A 316 7.09 1.09 18.82
CA THR A 316 7.87 0.87 17.58
C THR A 316 7.82 2.08 16.65
N VAL A 317 6.64 2.67 16.46
CA VAL A 317 6.49 3.88 15.61
C VAL A 317 7.21 5.07 16.21
N ALA A 318 7.12 5.27 17.54
CA ALA A 318 7.85 6.34 18.24
C ALA A 318 9.37 6.17 18.09
N TRP A 319 9.87 4.94 18.24
CA TRP A 319 11.27 4.60 18.04
C TRP A 319 11.73 4.86 16.58
N TYR A 320 10.96 4.45 15.57
CA TYR A 320 11.27 4.68 14.17
C TYR A 320 11.31 6.17 13.82
N ARG A 321 10.35 6.97 14.32
CA ARG A 321 10.36 8.43 14.14
C ARG A 321 11.59 9.08 14.78
N TRP A 322 11.97 8.61 15.96
CA TRP A 322 13.18 9.10 16.62
C TRP A 322 14.44 8.74 15.81
N GLN A 323 14.55 7.51 15.29
CA GLN A 323 15.65 7.10 14.42
C GLN A 323 15.71 7.93 13.13
N ASP A 324 14.59 8.09 12.42
CA ASP A 324 14.52 8.87 11.18
C ASP A 324 14.99 10.31 11.43
N ARG A 325 14.50 10.94 12.51
CA ARG A 325 14.91 12.30 12.89
C ARG A 325 16.42 12.39 13.20
N ARG A 326 16.93 11.49 14.01
CA ARG A 326 18.35 11.47 14.38
C ARG A 326 19.26 11.25 13.19
N GLN A 327 18.89 10.36 12.29
CA GLN A 327 19.64 10.11 11.04
C GLN A 327 19.68 11.35 10.16
N TYR A 328 18.56 12.04 10.02
CA TYR A 328 18.47 13.27 9.24
C TYR A 328 19.31 14.40 9.85
N GLU A 329 19.21 14.64 11.14
CA GLU A 329 20.02 15.66 11.86
C GLU A 329 21.53 15.41 11.70
N THR A 330 21.95 14.15 11.77
CA THR A 330 23.37 13.78 11.57
C THR A 330 23.80 14.03 10.13
N ALA A 331 22.97 13.67 9.15
CA ALA A 331 23.26 13.84 7.73
C ALA A 331 23.37 15.33 7.34
N THR A 332 22.51 16.19 7.90
CA THR A 332 22.53 17.64 7.60
C THR A 332 23.70 18.37 8.26
N LYS A 333 24.10 17.99 9.47
CA LYS A 333 25.29 18.56 10.13
C LYS A 333 26.58 18.22 9.40
N GLY A 334 26.72 16.99 8.90
CA GLY A 334 27.91 16.55 8.13
C GLY A 334 28.02 17.16 6.73
N SER A 335 26.93 17.75 6.19
CA SER A 335 26.97 18.44 4.89
C SER A 335 27.28 19.94 5.00
N MET A 336 27.39 20.48 6.20
CA MET A 336 27.75 21.89 6.48
C MET A 336 29.23 22.06 6.92
N SER A 337 29.94 20.97 7.17
CA SER A 337 31.39 20.92 7.41
C SER A 337 32.15 20.55 6.11
#